data_f3a73678ae4c92b5432bb595a0d463c7
#
_entry.id   f3a73678ae4c92b5432bb595a0d463c7
#
_cell.length_a   1.000
_cell.length_b   1.000
_cell.length_c   1.000
_cell.angle_alpha   90.00
_cell.angle_beta   90.00
_cell.angle_gamma   90.00
#
_symmetry.space_group_name_H-M   'P 1'
#
loop_
_entity.id
_entity.type
_entity.pdbx_description
1 polymer ?
#
loop_
_entity_poly.entity_id
_entity_poly.type
_entity_poly.pdbx_seq_one_letter_code
_entity_poly.pdbx_strand_id
1 'polypeptide(L)'
;MLLSPSHLPIIIAGKVASKTLDMITDHIKPGITTEKIDRMCYEFIKDNGGHSAPLFYRGYKKSVCTSLNHVICHGIPSNRTLEEGDILNIDVTAIVNDYYGDTSRMFAVGEISVKAKNLINSTYESMMNAIKILKPGSKLGDIGYEIQSYVEEKGFSVVRDFCGHGISNTFHEPPNILHYGKKDTGQELKPGMTFTI
;
A
#
# COMPACT_ATOMS: atom_id res chain seq x y z
N MET A 1 4.82 -23.42 1.73
CA MET A 1 5.23 -23.45 0.31
C MET A 1 6.59 -22.77 0.20
N LEU A 2 7.61 -23.48 -0.30
CA LEU A 2 8.95 -22.87 -0.48
C LEU A 2 8.84 -21.87 -1.64
N LEU A 3 9.22 -20.61 -1.39
CA LEU A 3 9.30 -19.59 -2.42
C LEU A 3 10.35 -20.02 -3.46
N SER A 4 10.03 -19.90 -4.75
CA SER A 4 11.00 -20.12 -5.82
C SER A 4 12.12 -19.08 -5.73
N PRO A 5 13.38 -19.42 -6.06
CA PRO A 5 14.48 -18.45 -6.17
C PRO A 5 14.15 -17.24 -7.05
N SER A 6 13.27 -17.39 -8.04
CA SER A 6 12.80 -16.30 -8.90
C SER A 6 12.00 -15.20 -8.16
N HIS A 7 11.47 -15.49 -6.96
CA HIS A 7 10.76 -14.49 -6.15
C HIS A 7 11.67 -13.72 -5.18
N LEU A 8 12.94 -14.14 -5.03
CA LEU A 8 13.85 -13.52 -4.08
C LEU A 8 14.04 -12.00 -4.30
N PRO A 9 14.19 -11.50 -5.55
CA PRO A 9 14.37 -10.06 -5.77
C PRO A 9 13.17 -9.23 -5.32
N ILE A 10 11.94 -9.64 -5.63
CA ILE A 10 10.74 -8.90 -5.21
C ILE A 10 10.56 -8.90 -3.69
N ILE A 11 10.95 -10.00 -3.02
CA ILE A 11 10.95 -10.06 -1.55
C ILE A 11 11.95 -9.07 -0.97
N ILE A 12 13.12 -8.90 -1.57
CA ILE A 12 14.14 -7.93 -1.13
C ILE A 12 13.59 -6.51 -1.29
N ALA A 13 13.01 -6.18 -2.45
CA ALA A 13 12.40 -4.88 -2.69
C ALA A 13 11.25 -4.60 -1.70
N GLY A 14 10.36 -5.57 -1.49
CA GLY A 14 9.29 -5.48 -0.51
C GLY A 14 9.79 -5.28 0.93
N LYS A 15 10.90 -5.92 1.30
CA LYS A 15 11.54 -5.69 2.61
C LYS A 15 12.08 -4.28 2.77
N VAL A 16 12.65 -3.69 1.73
CA VAL A 16 13.12 -2.30 1.79
C VAL A 16 11.93 -1.36 1.95
N ALA A 17 10.86 -1.53 1.17
CA ALA A 17 9.64 -0.74 1.30
C ALA A 17 9.02 -0.85 2.70
N SER A 18 8.85 -2.08 3.22
CA SER A 18 8.30 -2.32 4.56
C SER A 18 9.16 -1.72 5.68
N LYS A 19 10.48 -1.89 5.62
CA LYS A 19 11.41 -1.30 6.60
C LYS A 19 11.42 0.23 6.55
N THR A 20 11.14 0.85 5.40
CA THR A 20 10.97 2.29 5.29
C THR A 20 9.77 2.76 6.11
N LEU A 21 8.65 2.02 6.05
CA LEU A 21 7.48 2.29 6.90
C LEU A 21 7.76 2.05 8.40
N ASP A 22 8.55 1.04 8.73
CA ASP A 22 8.97 0.81 10.12
C ASP A 22 9.84 1.97 10.64
N MET A 23 10.83 2.38 9.86
CA MET A 23 11.73 3.50 10.20
C MET A 23 10.98 4.82 10.43
N ILE A 24 10.00 5.14 9.56
CA ILE A 24 9.30 6.42 9.66
C ILE A 24 8.29 6.46 10.81
N THR A 25 7.87 5.31 11.35
CA THR A 25 6.83 5.21 12.37
C THR A 25 7.08 6.11 13.58
N ASP A 26 8.28 6.14 14.13
CA ASP A 26 8.63 6.91 15.32
C ASP A 26 8.67 8.44 15.05
N HIS A 27 8.64 8.84 13.80
CA HIS A 27 8.67 10.23 13.37
C HIS A 27 7.29 10.82 13.09
N ILE A 28 6.24 9.96 13.01
CA ILE A 28 4.87 10.43 12.72
C ILE A 28 4.24 11.01 13.98
N LYS A 29 4.29 12.34 14.06
CA LYS A 29 3.75 13.10 15.20
C LYS A 29 3.38 14.51 14.76
N PRO A 30 2.53 15.23 15.52
CA PRO A 30 2.24 16.64 15.24
C PRO A 30 3.52 17.45 15.06
N GLY A 31 3.53 18.36 14.08
CA GLY A 31 4.65 19.26 13.80
C GLY A 31 5.62 18.79 12.72
N ILE A 32 5.63 17.53 12.30
CA ILE A 32 6.41 17.09 11.13
C ILE A 32 5.69 17.45 9.83
N THR A 33 6.43 17.85 8.79
CA THR A 33 5.86 18.08 7.46
C THR A 33 5.90 16.82 6.61
N THR A 34 4.95 16.68 5.69
CA THR A 34 4.95 15.56 4.74
C THR A 34 6.16 15.58 3.80
N GLU A 35 6.73 16.77 3.52
CA GLU A 35 8.01 16.94 2.82
C GLU A 35 9.19 16.32 3.58
N LYS A 36 9.21 16.48 4.91
CA LYS A 36 10.28 15.90 5.73
C LYS A 36 10.15 14.37 5.77
N ILE A 37 8.92 13.86 5.83
CA ILE A 37 8.63 12.41 5.73
C ILE A 37 9.15 11.85 4.40
N ASP A 38 8.83 12.50 3.27
CA ASP A 38 9.31 12.12 1.95
C ASP A 38 10.83 12.02 1.88
N ARG A 39 11.53 13.06 2.38
CA ARG A 39 12.99 13.06 2.39
C ARG A 39 13.58 11.93 3.21
N MET A 40 13.06 11.69 4.41
CA MET A 40 13.54 10.60 5.27
C MET A 40 13.33 9.23 4.62
N CYS A 41 12.18 9.02 3.98
CA CYS A 41 11.92 7.79 3.24
C CYS A 41 12.86 7.62 2.05
N TYR A 42 13.11 8.70 1.28
CA TYR A 42 14.06 8.68 0.18
C TYR A 42 15.48 8.29 0.62
N GLU A 43 15.98 8.94 1.67
CA GLU A 43 17.32 8.67 2.21
C GLU A 43 17.42 7.22 2.69
N PHE A 44 16.44 6.73 3.42
CA PHE A 44 16.41 5.35 3.90
C PHE A 44 16.39 4.32 2.76
N ILE A 45 15.56 4.51 1.74
CA ILE A 45 15.51 3.60 0.57
C ILE A 45 16.87 3.56 -0.12
N LYS A 46 17.49 4.74 -0.33
CA LYS A 46 18.81 4.86 -0.95
C LYS A 46 19.90 4.17 -0.14
N ASP A 47 19.92 4.38 1.17
CA ASP A 47 20.92 3.79 2.07
C ASP A 47 20.79 2.26 2.18
N ASN A 48 19.61 1.71 1.86
CA ASN A 48 19.37 0.29 1.76
C ASN A 48 19.52 -0.28 0.32
N GLY A 49 20.19 0.47 -0.56
CA GLY A 49 20.53 0.00 -1.91
C GLY A 49 19.38 0.02 -2.91
N GLY A 50 18.30 0.75 -2.59
CA GLY A 50 17.14 0.88 -3.47
C GLY A 50 17.01 2.26 -4.10
N HIS A 51 15.99 2.40 -4.94
CA HIS A 51 15.52 3.66 -5.53
C HIS A 51 14.03 3.82 -5.26
N SER A 52 13.57 5.06 -5.08
CA SER A 52 12.14 5.35 -4.95
C SER A 52 11.45 5.24 -6.31
N ALA A 53 10.54 4.30 -6.45
CA ALA A 53 9.83 4.06 -7.70
C ALA A 53 8.93 5.22 -8.16
N PRO A 54 8.20 5.92 -7.27
CA PRO A 54 7.36 7.04 -7.68
C PRO A 54 8.15 8.21 -8.26
N LEU A 55 9.39 8.42 -7.82
CA LEU A 55 10.19 9.58 -8.22
C LEU A 55 10.43 9.59 -9.74
N PHE A 56 9.89 10.61 -10.39
CA PHE A 56 9.84 10.81 -11.84
C PHE A 56 8.92 9.86 -12.63
N TYR A 57 8.25 8.92 -11.96
CA TYR A 57 7.26 8.09 -12.63
C TYR A 57 6.07 8.94 -13.09
N ARG A 58 5.82 8.96 -14.41
CA ARG A 58 4.77 9.78 -15.05
C ARG A 58 4.73 11.24 -14.59
N GLY A 59 5.91 11.81 -14.30
CA GLY A 59 6.06 13.21 -13.88
C GLY A 59 5.85 13.48 -12.39
N TYR A 60 5.65 12.46 -11.56
CA TYR A 60 5.60 12.60 -10.10
C TYR A 60 6.98 13.01 -9.56
N LYS A 61 7.02 13.96 -8.61
CA LYS A 61 8.28 14.61 -8.20
C LYS A 61 8.71 14.27 -6.77
N LYS A 62 8.09 13.28 -6.15
CA LYS A 62 8.35 12.89 -4.77
C LYS A 62 8.68 11.41 -4.69
N SER A 63 9.23 10.99 -3.57
CA SER A 63 9.74 9.62 -3.36
C SER A 63 8.68 8.67 -2.85
N VAL A 64 7.70 9.19 -2.11
CA VAL A 64 6.58 8.43 -1.55
C VAL A 64 5.30 9.22 -1.75
N CYS A 65 4.14 8.58 -1.55
CA CYS A 65 2.88 9.30 -1.46
C CYS A 65 2.50 9.50 0.01
N THR A 66 1.92 10.66 0.32
CA THR A 66 1.44 11.02 1.67
C THR A 66 0.00 11.49 1.58
N SER A 67 -0.94 10.57 1.77
CA SER A 67 -2.37 10.84 1.61
C SER A 67 -3.00 11.12 2.97
N LEU A 68 -3.32 12.40 3.20
CA LEU A 68 -3.77 12.93 4.48
C LEU A 68 -5.29 13.05 4.51
N ASN A 69 -5.92 12.52 5.55
CA ASN A 69 -7.35 12.64 5.84
C ASN A 69 -8.26 12.20 4.67
N HIS A 70 -8.83 13.16 3.94
CA HIS A 70 -9.75 12.92 2.82
C HIS A 70 -9.05 12.59 1.49
N VAL A 71 -7.73 12.68 1.43
CA VAL A 71 -6.97 12.30 0.23
C VAL A 71 -6.91 10.78 0.16
N ILE A 72 -7.55 10.20 -0.86
CA ILE A 72 -7.73 8.75 -1.00
C ILE A 72 -6.40 8.04 -1.25
N CYS A 73 -5.61 8.52 -2.22
CA CYS A 73 -4.28 7.99 -2.56
C CYS A 73 -3.46 9.04 -3.32
N HIS A 74 -2.18 8.74 -3.61
CA HIS A 74 -1.25 9.55 -4.40
C HIS A 74 -1.07 11.00 -3.89
N GLY A 75 -1.30 11.24 -2.59
CA GLY A 75 -1.06 12.54 -1.97
C GLY A 75 0.39 12.98 -2.14
N ILE A 76 0.59 14.25 -2.56
CA ILE A 76 1.92 14.78 -2.87
C ILE A 76 2.53 15.38 -1.60
N PRO A 77 3.69 14.89 -1.14
CA PRO A 77 4.44 15.50 -0.05
C PRO A 77 4.71 17.00 -0.26
N SER A 78 4.47 17.76 0.79
CA SER A 78 4.58 19.23 0.77
C SER A 78 5.00 19.79 2.14
N ASN A 79 4.96 21.11 2.29
CA ASN A 79 5.17 21.79 3.57
C ASN A 79 3.97 21.66 4.54
N ARG A 80 2.93 20.87 4.21
CA ARG A 80 1.80 20.60 5.11
C ARG A 80 2.31 19.89 6.35
N THR A 81 2.12 20.52 7.49
CA THR A 81 2.49 20.02 8.82
C THR A 81 1.37 19.11 9.34
N LEU A 82 1.73 17.96 9.89
CA LEU A 82 0.78 17.07 10.55
C LEU A 82 0.26 17.69 11.85
N GLU A 83 -1.01 17.52 12.11
CA GLU A 83 -1.71 18.01 13.29
C GLU A 83 -2.30 16.87 14.11
N GLU A 84 -2.57 17.12 15.37
CA GLU A 84 -3.27 16.18 16.24
C GLU A 84 -4.64 15.81 15.63
N GLY A 85 -4.93 14.50 15.58
CA GLY A 85 -6.17 14.00 15.00
C GLY A 85 -6.11 13.68 13.51
N ASP A 86 -5.02 14.01 12.82
CA ASP A 86 -4.81 13.61 11.41
C ASP A 86 -4.67 12.10 11.28
N ILE A 87 -5.14 11.55 10.16
CA ILE A 87 -4.81 10.20 9.69
C ILE A 87 -4.02 10.31 8.39
N LEU A 88 -2.95 9.55 8.27
CA LEU A 88 -2.02 9.64 7.14
C LEU A 88 -1.75 8.25 6.56
N ASN A 89 -2.00 8.05 5.27
CA ASN A 89 -1.42 6.93 4.54
C ASN A 89 -0.06 7.33 3.97
N ILE A 90 0.96 6.53 4.24
CA ILE A 90 2.25 6.63 3.57
C ILE A 90 2.39 5.40 2.69
N ASP A 91 2.60 5.65 1.40
CA ASP A 91 2.71 4.63 0.37
C ASP A 91 4.12 4.66 -0.20
N VAL A 92 4.80 3.53 -0.08
CA VAL A 92 6.22 3.37 -0.38
C VAL A 92 6.42 2.27 -1.41
N THR A 93 6.96 2.64 -2.57
CA THR A 93 7.43 1.67 -3.54
C THR A 93 8.94 1.84 -3.75
N ALA A 94 9.68 0.78 -3.49
CA ALA A 94 11.13 0.72 -3.67
C ALA A 94 11.49 -0.19 -4.85
N ILE A 95 12.50 0.22 -5.62
CA ILE A 95 13.13 -0.60 -6.66
C ILE A 95 14.45 -1.12 -6.09
N VAL A 96 14.64 -2.44 -6.09
CA VAL A 96 15.91 -3.09 -5.73
C VAL A 96 16.19 -4.18 -6.74
N ASN A 97 17.38 -4.15 -7.36
CA ASN A 97 17.77 -5.10 -8.41
C ASN A 97 16.71 -5.23 -9.53
N ASP A 98 16.19 -4.10 -9.98
CA ASP A 98 15.16 -3.97 -11.03
C ASP A 98 13.78 -4.55 -10.68
N TYR A 99 13.54 -4.94 -9.43
CA TYR A 99 12.23 -5.38 -8.95
C TYR A 99 11.59 -4.36 -8.04
N TYR A 100 10.27 -4.29 -8.09
CA TYR A 100 9.47 -3.35 -7.31
C TYR A 100 8.92 -4.02 -6.06
N GLY A 101 8.99 -3.34 -4.94
CA GLY A 101 8.31 -3.72 -3.71
C GLY A 101 7.45 -2.56 -3.25
N ASP A 102 6.16 -2.81 -3.13
CA ASP A 102 5.12 -1.80 -2.94
C ASP A 102 4.29 -2.14 -1.69
N THR A 103 4.18 -1.18 -0.79
CA THR A 103 3.39 -1.33 0.44
C THR A 103 3.03 0.02 1.04
N SER A 104 1.87 0.10 1.67
CA SER A 104 1.45 1.29 2.39
C SER A 104 1.03 0.99 3.82
N ARG A 105 1.00 2.04 4.64
CA ARG A 105 0.54 1.95 6.03
C ARG A 105 -0.21 3.22 6.44
N MET A 106 -1.29 3.00 7.22
CA MET A 106 -1.99 4.09 7.88
C MET A 106 -1.34 4.43 9.22
N PHE A 107 -1.22 5.72 9.48
CA PHE A 107 -0.71 6.28 10.72
C PHE A 107 -1.74 7.20 11.36
N ALA A 108 -1.97 7.04 12.65
CA ALA A 108 -2.70 7.98 13.47
C ALA A 108 -1.72 9.04 14.00
N VAL A 109 -2.06 10.30 13.88
CA VAL A 109 -1.25 11.41 14.42
C VAL A 109 -1.86 11.86 15.73
N GLY A 110 -1.28 11.37 16.84
CA GLY A 110 -1.84 11.57 18.18
C GLY A 110 -3.20 10.89 18.36
N GLU A 111 -4.12 11.55 19.04
CA GLU A 111 -5.47 11.03 19.31
C GLU A 111 -6.41 11.30 18.13
N ILE A 112 -6.90 10.24 17.49
CA ILE A 112 -7.80 10.32 16.35
C ILE A 112 -9.26 10.01 16.76
N SER A 113 -10.21 10.46 15.95
CA SER A 113 -11.63 10.18 16.21
C SER A 113 -11.95 8.69 16.15
N VAL A 114 -12.97 8.26 16.87
CA VAL A 114 -13.48 6.87 16.84
C VAL A 114 -13.84 6.44 15.41
N LYS A 115 -14.43 7.35 14.62
CA LYS A 115 -14.77 7.08 13.21
C LYS A 115 -13.53 6.81 12.37
N ALA A 116 -12.48 7.61 12.54
CA ALA A 116 -11.20 7.43 11.83
C ALA A 116 -10.53 6.11 12.23
N LYS A 117 -10.51 5.78 13.52
CA LYS A 117 -9.98 4.51 14.03
C LYS A 117 -10.74 3.31 13.45
N ASN A 118 -12.07 3.38 13.42
CA ASN A 118 -12.88 2.32 12.83
C ASN A 118 -12.63 2.16 11.34
N LEU A 119 -12.44 3.25 10.59
CA LEU A 119 -12.10 3.21 9.16
C LEU A 119 -10.76 2.50 8.94
N ILE A 120 -9.71 2.91 9.67
CA ILE A 120 -8.37 2.31 9.57
C ILE A 120 -8.42 0.81 9.87
N ASN A 121 -9.04 0.44 10.98
CA ASN A 121 -9.13 -0.96 11.41
C ASN A 121 -9.92 -1.80 10.40
N SER A 122 -11.09 -1.32 9.96
CA SER A 122 -11.92 -2.06 8.99
C SER A 122 -11.22 -2.23 7.64
N THR A 123 -10.48 -1.23 7.19
CA THR A 123 -9.68 -1.32 5.95
C THR A 123 -8.59 -2.37 6.10
N TYR A 124 -7.82 -2.33 7.18
CA TYR A 124 -6.76 -3.31 7.44
C TYR A 124 -7.31 -4.74 7.56
N GLU A 125 -8.36 -4.91 8.34
CA GLU A 125 -8.98 -6.23 8.55
C GLU A 125 -9.56 -6.81 7.27
N SER A 126 -10.21 -5.99 6.42
CA SER A 126 -10.74 -6.43 5.13
C SER A 126 -9.63 -6.92 4.19
N MET A 127 -8.52 -6.21 4.11
CA MET A 127 -7.34 -6.61 3.36
C MET A 127 -6.78 -7.94 3.89
N MET A 128 -6.60 -8.06 5.21
CA MET A 128 -6.07 -9.28 5.82
C MET A 128 -7.00 -10.48 5.64
N ASN A 129 -8.31 -10.28 5.64
CA ASN A 129 -9.28 -11.34 5.36
C ASN A 129 -9.17 -11.80 3.91
N ALA A 130 -9.08 -10.86 2.96
CA ALA A 130 -8.85 -11.20 1.55
C ALA A 130 -7.55 -11.98 1.35
N ILE A 131 -6.45 -11.58 2.00
CA ILE A 131 -5.18 -12.32 1.94
C ILE A 131 -5.32 -13.76 2.45
N LYS A 132 -6.05 -13.97 3.56
CA LYS A 132 -6.21 -15.30 4.17
C LYS A 132 -6.91 -16.32 3.27
N ILE A 133 -7.83 -15.88 2.40
CA ILE A 133 -8.55 -16.79 1.51
C ILE A 133 -7.77 -17.17 0.25
N LEU A 134 -6.63 -16.50 -0.01
CA LEU A 134 -5.86 -16.70 -1.24
C LEU A 134 -5.15 -18.05 -1.27
N LYS A 135 -5.39 -18.76 -2.34
CA LYS A 135 -4.72 -20.03 -2.69
C LYS A 135 -4.72 -20.20 -4.21
N PRO A 136 -3.86 -21.05 -4.76
CA PRO A 136 -3.98 -21.44 -6.16
C PRO A 136 -5.41 -21.92 -6.49
N GLY A 137 -5.98 -21.38 -7.56
CA GLY A 137 -7.37 -21.65 -7.97
C GLY A 137 -8.41 -20.66 -7.43
N SER A 138 -8.08 -19.77 -6.46
CA SER A 138 -8.94 -18.64 -6.12
C SER A 138 -9.04 -17.68 -7.29
N LYS A 139 -10.13 -16.93 -7.38
CA LYS A 139 -10.33 -15.96 -8.46
C LYS A 139 -10.19 -14.54 -7.96
N LEU A 140 -9.84 -13.61 -8.84
CA LEU A 140 -9.68 -12.18 -8.48
C LEU A 140 -10.95 -11.59 -7.88
N GLY A 141 -12.13 -12.02 -8.34
CA GLY A 141 -13.41 -11.60 -7.79
C GLY A 141 -13.62 -11.99 -6.33
N ASP A 142 -12.94 -13.06 -5.86
CA ASP A 142 -13.02 -13.48 -4.45
C ASP A 142 -12.38 -12.43 -3.54
N ILE A 143 -11.27 -11.82 -3.97
CA ILE A 143 -10.59 -10.72 -3.26
C ILE A 143 -11.55 -9.56 -3.09
N GLY A 144 -12.09 -9.08 -4.22
CA GLY A 144 -13.01 -7.95 -4.21
C GLY A 144 -14.29 -8.20 -3.43
N TYR A 145 -14.84 -9.41 -3.53
CA TYR A 145 -16.03 -9.80 -2.77
C TYR A 145 -15.77 -9.78 -1.26
N GLU A 146 -14.65 -10.36 -0.81
CA GLU A 146 -14.31 -10.43 0.61
C GLU A 146 -14.12 -9.04 1.20
N ILE A 147 -13.36 -8.17 0.52
CA ILE A 147 -13.12 -6.78 0.96
C ILE A 147 -14.45 -6.01 0.99
N GLN A 148 -15.19 -6.02 -0.11
CA GLN A 148 -16.43 -5.26 -0.23
C GLN A 148 -17.47 -5.69 0.80
N SER A 149 -17.70 -6.98 0.95
CA SER A 149 -18.69 -7.51 1.90
C SER A 149 -18.36 -7.09 3.33
N TYR A 150 -17.09 -7.19 3.71
CA TYR A 150 -16.64 -6.83 5.05
C TYR A 150 -16.79 -5.33 5.35
N VAL A 151 -16.33 -4.45 4.46
CA VAL A 151 -16.36 -3.01 4.73
C VAL A 151 -17.78 -2.43 4.64
N GLU A 152 -18.63 -2.98 3.75
CA GLU A 152 -20.04 -2.57 3.64
C GLU A 152 -20.85 -2.97 4.90
N GLU A 153 -20.58 -4.14 5.48
CA GLU A 153 -21.15 -4.55 6.78
C GLU A 153 -20.78 -3.59 7.91
N LYS A 154 -19.59 -2.99 7.86
CA LYS A 154 -19.11 -1.97 8.81
C LYS A 154 -19.63 -0.56 8.51
N GLY A 155 -20.45 -0.38 7.47
CA GLY A 155 -21.03 0.91 7.08
C GLY A 155 -20.07 1.79 6.26
N PHE A 156 -19.03 1.22 5.68
CA PHE A 156 -18.12 1.90 4.75
C PHE A 156 -18.41 1.49 3.31
N SER A 157 -17.78 2.16 2.36
CA SER A 157 -17.86 1.85 0.93
C SER A 157 -16.47 1.68 0.34
N VAL A 158 -16.37 0.83 -0.71
CA VAL A 158 -15.13 0.62 -1.44
C VAL A 158 -14.94 1.72 -2.49
N VAL A 159 -13.71 2.26 -2.57
CA VAL A 159 -13.29 3.14 -3.66
C VAL A 159 -13.20 2.31 -4.94
N ARG A 160 -13.83 2.79 -6.03
CA ARG A 160 -13.95 2.04 -7.30
C ARG A 160 -13.01 2.53 -8.39
N ASP A 161 -12.44 3.72 -8.22
CA ASP A 161 -11.58 4.37 -9.22
C ASP A 161 -10.13 3.92 -9.17
N PHE A 162 -9.75 3.22 -8.09
CA PHE A 162 -8.40 2.69 -7.86
C PHE A 162 -8.48 1.21 -7.50
N CYS A 163 -7.38 0.50 -7.75
CA CYS A 163 -7.29 -0.93 -7.47
C CYS A 163 -5.83 -1.32 -7.22
N GLY A 164 -5.61 -2.50 -6.68
CA GLY A 164 -4.31 -3.14 -6.70
C GLY A 164 -3.93 -3.59 -8.10
N HIS A 165 -2.71 -4.06 -8.28
CA HIS A 165 -2.16 -4.39 -9.60
C HIS A 165 -1.10 -5.49 -9.50
N GLY A 166 -0.85 -6.17 -10.60
CA GLY A 166 0.33 -7.02 -10.75
C GLY A 166 1.61 -6.19 -10.60
N ILE A 167 2.64 -6.80 -10.02
CA ILE A 167 3.92 -6.15 -9.76
C ILE A 167 5.07 -7.16 -9.87
N SER A 168 6.16 -6.76 -10.54
CA SER A 168 7.36 -7.60 -10.66
C SER A 168 8.60 -6.74 -10.92
N ASN A 169 9.21 -6.85 -12.10
CA ASN A 169 10.17 -5.90 -12.67
C ASN A 169 9.48 -4.79 -13.49
N THR A 170 8.17 -4.75 -13.40
CA THR A 170 7.31 -3.68 -13.92
C THR A 170 6.49 -3.14 -12.77
N PHE A 171 6.41 -1.81 -12.63
CA PHE A 171 5.73 -1.16 -11.51
C PHE A 171 4.24 -1.51 -11.48
N HIS A 172 3.57 -1.31 -12.61
CA HIS A 172 2.15 -1.62 -12.75
C HIS A 172 1.95 -2.51 -13.97
N GLU A 173 1.48 -3.72 -13.73
CA GLU A 173 1.17 -4.69 -14.79
C GLU A 173 -0.14 -5.43 -14.48
N PRO A 174 -0.75 -6.07 -15.47
CA PRO A 174 -1.90 -6.96 -15.20
C PRO A 174 -1.55 -8.09 -14.23
N PRO A 175 -2.55 -8.56 -13.47
CA PRO A 175 -3.95 -8.17 -13.49
C PRO A 175 -4.27 -6.96 -12.60
N ASN A 176 -5.40 -6.28 -12.88
CA ASN A 176 -5.99 -5.34 -11.94
C ASN A 176 -6.68 -6.10 -10.81
N ILE A 177 -6.43 -5.70 -9.58
CA ILE A 177 -6.99 -6.31 -8.37
C ILE A 177 -8.05 -5.36 -7.81
N LEU A 178 -9.29 -5.56 -8.25
CA LEU A 178 -10.41 -4.74 -7.77
C LEU A 178 -10.74 -5.10 -6.32
N HIS A 179 -11.02 -4.08 -5.50
CA HIS A 179 -11.43 -4.27 -4.12
C HIS A 179 -12.96 -4.42 -3.95
N TYR A 180 -13.65 -4.70 -5.04
CA TYR A 180 -15.08 -5.04 -5.13
C TYR A 180 -15.28 -6.10 -6.20
N GLY A 181 -16.35 -6.88 -6.11
CA GLY A 181 -16.60 -7.91 -7.12
C GLY A 181 -17.62 -8.95 -6.70
N LYS A 182 -17.66 -10.01 -7.48
CA LYS A 182 -18.52 -11.18 -7.23
C LYS A 182 -17.64 -12.40 -7.00
N LYS A 183 -18.05 -13.23 -6.05
CA LYS A 183 -17.39 -14.50 -5.75
C LYS A 183 -17.36 -15.39 -6.98
N ASP A 184 -16.30 -16.18 -7.09
CA ASP A 184 -16.04 -17.14 -8.18
C ASP A 184 -15.97 -16.52 -9.59
N THR A 185 -15.59 -15.23 -9.70
CA THR A 185 -15.47 -14.52 -10.99
C THR A 185 -14.05 -14.00 -11.23
N GLY A 186 -13.77 -13.68 -12.48
CA GLY A 186 -12.48 -13.11 -12.90
C GLY A 186 -11.39 -14.16 -13.14
N GLN A 187 -10.17 -13.69 -13.29
CA GLN A 187 -9.01 -14.51 -13.57
C GLN A 187 -8.66 -15.39 -12.37
N GLU A 188 -8.27 -16.64 -12.66
CA GLU A 188 -7.78 -17.59 -11.67
C GLU A 188 -6.35 -17.25 -11.23
N LEU A 189 -6.09 -17.28 -9.92
CA LEU A 189 -4.77 -17.10 -9.35
C LEU A 189 -3.91 -18.34 -9.54
N LYS A 190 -2.72 -18.15 -10.08
CA LYS A 190 -1.74 -19.20 -10.32
C LYS A 190 -0.51 -19.03 -9.43
N PRO A 191 0.17 -20.13 -9.07
CA PRO A 191 1.45 -20.04 -8.37
C PRO A 191 2.45 -19.14 -9.13
N GLY A 192 3.12 -18.26 -8.39
CA GLY A 192 4.10 -17.34 -8.96
C GLY A 192 3.54 -15.95 -9.33
N MET A 193 2.24 -15.73 -9.27
CA MET A 193 1.68 -14.39 -9.40
C MET A 193 2.05 -13.52 -8.19
N THR A 194 2.45 -12.28 -8.47
CA THR A 194 2.72 -11.24 -7.49
C THR A 194 1.87 -10.01 -7.80
N PHE A 195 1.23 -9.45 -6.78
CA PHE A 195 0.32 -8.32 -6.93
C PHE A 195 0.11 -7.59 -5.60
N THR A 196 -0.39 -6.37 -5.67
CA THR A 196 -0.81 -5.56 -4.52
C THR A 196 -2.31 -5.71 -4.25
N ILE A 197 -2.71 -5.53 -3.01
CA ILE A 197 -4.12 -5.47 -2.57
C ILE A 197 -4.34 -4.18 -1.78
#